data_e08c10d4315faf237a1b7431131c8759
#
_entry.id   e08c10d4315faf237a1b7431131c8759
#
_cell.length_a   1.000
_cell.length_b   1.000
_cell.length_c   1.000
_cell.angle_alpha   90.00
_cell.angle_beta   90.00
_cell.angle_gamma   90.00
#
_symmetry.space_group_name_H-M   'P 1'
#
loop_
_entity.id
_entity.type
_entity.pdbx_description
1 polymer ?
#
loop_
_entity_poly.entity_id
_entity_poly.type
_entity_poly.pdbx_seq_one_letter_code
_entity_poly.pdbx_strand_id
1 'polypeptide(L)'
;ALRTAGTPVGEAWRTLHALVPQPPGADVPFGKDDTENVEIRRWGEPTRFDFAPKSHQELGEALDVLDRERAVKIAGSRTYFLKGDGALLEQAVLQYALHVLCYERGFTAVAPPVLVRDSAMQGTGYFPGGEEQTYRVPEDGLNLIGTAEVPLTSYYAGEILDEAQLPV
;
A
#
# COMPACT_ATOMS: atom_id res chain seq x y z
N ALA A 1 8.90 -28.69 15.55
CA ALA A 1 7.93 -27.64 15.19
C ALA A 1 7.42 -27.81 13.74
N LEU A 2 8.28 -28.16 12.76
CA LEU A 2 7.87 -28.32 11.34
C LEU A 2 7.01 -29.56 11.08
N ARG A 3 7.03 -30.56 11.96
CA ARG A 3 6.25 -31.82 11.79
C ARG A 3 4.76 -31.69 12.10
N THR A 4 4.31 -30.60 12.72
CA THR A 4 2.90 -30.34 13.04
C THR A 4 2.16 -29.47 12.03
N ALA A 5 2.84 -29.08 10.95
CA ALA A 5 2.31 -28.09 9.98
C ALA A 5 1.05 -28.53 9.22
N GLY A 6 0.65 -29.77 9.23
CA GLY A 6 -0.59 -30.27 8.60
C GLY A 6 -1.59 -30.87 9.58
N THR A 7 -1.39 -30.68 10.88
CA THR A 7 -2.31 -31.19 11.90
C THR A 7 -3.29 -30.09 12.32
N PRO A 8 -4.50 -30.43 12.83
CA PRO A 8 -5.45 -29.45 13.36
C PRO A 8 -4.84 -28.51 14.42
N VAL A 9 -3.94 -29.02 15.26
CA VAL A 9 -3.19 -28.23 16.25
C VAL A 9 -2.23 -27.26 15.56
N GLY A 10 -1.54 -27.68 14.53
CA GLY A 10 -0.62 -26.84 13.76
C GLY A 10 -1.34 -25.72 13.01
N GLU A 11 -2.54 -25.99 12.51
CA GLU A 11 -3.39 -24.99 11.86
C GLU A 11 -3.93 -23.97 12.86
N ALA A 12 -4.46 -24.42 13.98
CA ALA A 12 -4.92 -23.55 15.06
C ALA A 12 -3.77 -22.67 15.60
N TRP A 13 -2.58 -23.23 15.76
CA TRP A 13 -1.40 -22.47 16.18
C TRP A 13 -1.05 -21.36 15.17
N ARG A 14 -1.01 -21.67 13.85
CA ARG A 14 -0.72 -20.64 12.83
C ARG A 14 -1.75 -19.53 12.84
N THR A 15 -3.03 -19.86 12.93
CA THR A 15 -4.12 -18.89 12.99
C THR A 15 -3.97 -17.96 14.18
N LEU A 16 -3.73 -18.52 15.37
CA LEU A 16 -3.54 -17.72 16.59
C LEU A 16 -2.25 -16.90 16.54
N HIS A 17 -1.17 -17.48 16.03
CA HIS A 17 0.12 -16.78 15.91
C HIS A 17 0.03 -15.58 14.96
N ALA A 18 -0.72 -15.70 13.86
CA ALA A 18 -0.93 -14.61 12.93
C ALA A 18 -1.72 -13.41 13.52
N LEU A 19 -2.45 -13.64 14.62
CA LEU A 19 -3.17 -12.59 15.34
C LEU A 19 -2.32 -11.88 16.40
N VAL A 20 -1.12 -12.39 16.70
CA VAL A 20 -0.25 -11.78 17.72
C VAL A 20 0.42 -10.55 17.11
N PRO A 21 0.16 -9.34 17.65
CA PRO A 21 0.76 -8.13 17.13
C PRO A 21 2.27 -8.11 17.38
N GLN A 22 3.00 -7.39 16.54
CA GLN A 22 4.41 -7.12 16.78
C GLN A 22 4.57 -6.26 18.03
N PRO A 23 5.54 -6.59 18.92
CA PRO A 23 5.79 -5.76 20.10
C PRO A 23 6.30 -4.37 19.65
N PRO A 24 5.76 -3.29 20.23
CA PRO A 24 6.25 -1.96 19.94
C PRO A 24 7.68 -1.77 20.45
N GLY A 25 8.43 -0.83 19.87
CA GLY A 25 9.71 -0.41 20.42
C GLY A 25 9.57 0.16 21.84
N ALA A 26 10.62 0.09 22.63
CA ALA A 26 10.60 0.55 24.02
C ALA A 26 10.36 2.07 24.18
N ASP A 27 10.59 2.81 23.13
CA ASP A 27 10.43 4.27 23.03
C ASP A 27 9.05 4.69 22.50
N VAL A 28 8.21 3.74 22.12
CA VAL A 28 6.85 4.01 21.64
C VAL A 28 5.92 4.27 22.83
N PRO A 29 5.28 5.46 22.92
CA PRO A 29 4.34 5.74 23.99
C PRO A 29 3.08 4.86 23.86
N PHE A 30 2.52 4.49 25.00
CA PHE A 30 1.24 3.81 25.04
C PHE A 30 0.11 4.85 24.86
N GLY A 31 -0.85 4.55 24.00
CA GLY A 31 -2.02 5.37 23.73
C GLY A 31 -3.22 4.52 23.36
N LYS A 32 -4.41 5.10 23.50
CA LYS A 32 -5.67 4.44 23.15
C LYS A 32 -5.86 4.33 21.63
N ASP A 33 -5.53 5.42 20.93
CA ASP A 33 -5.64 5.57 19.49
C ASP A 33 -4.70 6.69 18.99
N ASP A 34 -4.80 7.04 17.73
CA ASP A 34 -3.98 8.05 17.06
C ASP A 34 -4.13 9.48 17.62
N THR A 35 -5.19 9.76 18.37
CA THR A 35 -5.38 11.07 19.03
C THR A 35 -4.40 11.29 20.18
N GLU A 36 -3.80 10.23 20.70
CA GLU A 36 -2.79 10.26 21.76
C GLU A 36 -1.35 10.16 21.23
N ASN A 37 -1.16 10.26 19.91
CA ASN A 37 0.17 10.27 19.30
C ASN A 37 0.99 11.46 19.80
N VAL A 38 2.26 11.19 20.14
CA VAL A 38 3.21 12.19 20.63
C VAL A 38 4.11 12.65 19.49
N GLU A 39 4.14 13.96 19.22
CA GLU A 39 5.05 14.54 18.25
C GLU A 39 6.50 14.41 18.74
N ILE A 40 7.33 13.64 18.05
CA ILE A 40 8.73 13.39 18.41
C ILE A 40 9.70 14.35 17.72
N ARG A 41 9.32 14.96 16.62
CA ARG A 41 10.16 15.91 15.87
C ARG A 41 9.31 16.76 14.92
N ARG A 42 9.66 18.02 14.81
CA ARG A 42 9.13 18.92 13.79
C ARG A 42 10.26 19.42 12.89
N TRP A 43 9.96 19.60 11.62
CA TRP A 43 10.87 20.21 10.66
C TRP A 43 10.13 21.20 9.76
N GLY A 44 10.69 22.41 9.63
CA GLY A 44 10.09 23.48 8.85
C GLY A 44 8.88 24.13 9.54
N GLU A 45 8.36 25.16 8.89
CA GLU A 45 7.15 25.85 9.31
C GLU A 45 6.12 25.80 8.19
N PRO A 46 4.82 25.54 8.49
CA PRO A 46 3.76 25.60 7.50
C PRO A 46 3.68 27.01 6.89
N THR A 47 3.52 27.09 5.58
CA THR A 47 3.29 28.36 4.89
C THR A 47 2.02 29.02 5.42
N ARG A 48 2.14 30.27 5.82
CA ARG A 48 1.00 31.10 6.21
C ARG A 48 0.50 31.88 5.00
N PHE A 49 -0.74 31.65 4.65
CA PHE A 49 -1.40 32.39 3.57
C PHE A 49 -2.18 33.57 4.14
N ASP A 50 -2.23 34.69 3.42
CA ASP A 50 -3.06 35.84 3.69
C ASP A 50 -4.48 35.73 3.11
N PHE A 51 -4.79 34.60 2.51
CA PHE A 51 -6.08 34.19 1.96
C PHE A 51 -6.50 32.81 2.46
N ALA A 52 -7.78 32.45 2.31
CA ALA A 52 -8.29 31.13 2.60
C ALA A 52 -7.86 30.14 1.49
N PRO A 53 -6.95 29.18 1.76
CA PRO A 53 -6.51 28.24 0.76
C PRO A 53 -7.65 27.27 0.41
N LYS A 54 -7.81 26.99 -0.88
CA LYS A 54 -8.74 25.97 -1.37
C LYS A 54 -8.17 24.59 -1.22
N SER A 55 -9.02 23.59 -1.04
CA SER A 55 -8.62 22.18 -1.06
C SER A 55 -8.14 21.76 -2.46
N HIS A 56 -7.38 20.67 -2.52
CA HIS A 56 -6.95 20.08 -3.80
C HIS A 56 -8.14 19.70 -4.70
N GLN A 57 -9.26 19.32 -4.11
CA GLN A 57 -10.49 19.00 -4.85
C GLN A 57 -11.09 20.25 -5.50
N GLU A 58 -11.26 21.33 -4.75
CA GLU A 58 -11.77 22.61 -5.27
C GLU A 58 -10.85 23.18 -6.36
N LEU A 59 -9.53 23.05 -6.18
CA LEU A 59 -8.56 23.49 -7.19
C LEU A 59 -8.64 22.64 -8.46
N GLY A 60 -8.67 21.31 -8.32
CA GLY A 60 -8.71 20.38 -9.46
C GLY A 60 -10.01 20.53 -10.27
N GLU A 61 -11.15 20.75 -9.60
CA GLU A 61 -12.42 20.99 -10.27
C GLU A 61 -12.46 22.37 -10.95
N ALA A 62 -11.96 23.40 -10.28
CA ALA A 62 -11.90 24.75 -10.84
C ALA A 62 -10.97 24.89 -12.06
N LEU A 63 -9.89 24.08 -12.07
CA LEU A 63 -8.96 24.00 -13.20
C LEU A 63 -9.41 23.01 -14.28
N ASP A 64 -10.54 22.35 -14.09
CA ASP A 64 -11.10 21.32 -14.99
C ASP A 64 -10.16 20.13 -15.25
N VAL A 65 -9.27 19.80 -14.29
CA VAL A 65 -8.35 18.66 -14.34
C VAL A 65 -8.81 17.47 -13.51
N LEU A 66 -9.85 17.65 -12.68
CA LEU A 66 -10.44 16.64 -11.80
C LEU A 66 -11.96 16.57 -12.03
N ASP A 67 -12.49 15.35 -12.27
CA ASP A 67 -13.93 15.10 -12.39
C ASP A 67 -14.34 13.95 -11.44
N ARG A 68 -14.94 14.31 -10.33
CA ARG A 68 -15.42 13.35 -9.33
C ARG A 68 -16.88 12.95 -9.56
N GLU A 69 -17.70 13.86 -10.05
CA GLU A 69 -19.12 13.60 -10.24
C GLU A 69 -19.35 12.41 -11.19
N ARG A 70 -18.66 12.43 -12.35
CA ARG A 70 -18.77 11.33 -13.31
C ARG A 70 -18.13 10.05 -12.82
N ALA A 71 -17.05 10.12 -12.06
CA ALA A 71 -16.39 8.96 -11.49
C ALA A 71 -17.28 8.27 -10.45
N VAL A 72 -17.87 9.03 -9.53
CA VAL A 72 -18.79 8.52 -8.51
C VAL A 72 -20.03 7.85 -9.14
N LYS A 73 -20.54 8.41 -10.23
CA LYS A 73 -21.66 7.81 -10.97
C LYS A 73 -21.33 6.41 -11.51
N ILE A 74 -20.07 6.15 -11.85
CA ILE A 74 -19.64 4.90 -12.47
C ILE A 74 -19.15 3.89 -11.44
N ALA A 75 -18.37 4.33 -10.46
CA ALA A 75 -17.59 3.47 -9.58
C ALA A 75 -17.82 3.72 -8.07
N GLY A 76 -18.70 4.63 -7.70
CA GLY A 76 -18.98 4.95 -6.30
C GLY A 76 -18.04 5.93 -5.67
N SER A 77 -18.13 6.08 -4.35
CA SER A 77 -17.34 7.04 -3.57
C SER A 77 -15.82 6.78 -3.65
N ARG A 78 -15.03 7.84 -3.43
CA ARG A 78 -13.56 7.81 -3.43
C ARG A 78 -12.93 7.47 -4.78
N THR A 79 -13.66 7.77 -5.87
CA THR A 79 -13.18 7.64 -7.25
C THR A 79 -13.13 8.99 -7.92
N TYR A 80 -12.27 9.11 -8.91
CA TYR A 80 -12.10 10.34 -9.67
C TYR A 80 -11.57 10.05 -11.08
N PHE A 81 -11.81 10.97 -12.00
CA PHE A 81 -11.08 11.04 -13.26
C PHE A 81 -10.12 12.22 -13.20
N LEU A 82 -8.86 11.97 -13.57
CA LEU A 82 -7.99 13.04 -14.02
C LEU A 82 -8.17 13.22 -15.52
N LYS A 83 -8.18 14.47 -15.99
CA LYS A 83 -8.36 14.77 -17.40
C LYS A 83 -7.45 15.91 -17.86
N GLY A 84 -7.22 15.99 -19.17
CA GLY A 84 -6.36 17.01 -19.74
C GLY A 84 -4.98 17.02 -19.10
N ASP A 85 -4.52 18.21 -18.70
CA ASP A 85 -3.20 18.40 -18.09
C ASP A 85 -3.03 17.66 -16.76
N GLY A 86 -4.11 17.41 -16.01
CA GLY A 86 -4.07 16.60 -14.81
C GLY A 86 -3.64 15.16 -15.07
N ALA A 87 -4.20 14.53 -16.09
CA ALA A 87 -3.82 13.18 -16.52
C ALA A 87 -2.38 13.14 -17.07
N LEU A 88 -1.99 14.15 -17.84
CA LEU A 88 -0.62 14.25 -18.36
C LEU A 88 0.40 14.43 -17.22
N LEU A 89 0.07 15.24 -16.22
CA LEU A 89 0.94 15.46 -15.06
C LEU A 89 1.11 14.18 -14.23
N GLU A 90 0.07 13.39 -14.03
CA GLU A 90 0.17 12.09 -13.38
C GLU A 90 1.18 11.19 -14.10
N GLN A 91 1.04 11.06 -15.44
CA GLN A 91 1.97 10.26 -16.24
C GLN A 91 3.40 10.80 -16.18
N ALA A 92 3.57 12.11 -16.20
CA ALA A 92 4.89 12.74 -16.09
C ALA A 92 5.57 12.45 -14.76
N VAL A 93 4.83 12.49 -13.64
CA VAL A 93 5.34 12.15 -12.30
C VAL A 93 5.76 10.67 -12.22
N LEU A 94 4.96 9.76 -12.76
CA LEU A 94 5.30 8.34 -12.83
C LEU A 94 6.55 8.08 -13.68
N GLN A 95 6.66 8.72 -14.83
CA GLN A 95 7.84 8.63 -15.71
C GLN A 95 9.09 9.21 -15.03
N TYR A 96 8.95 10.33 -14.33
CA TYR A 96 10.05 10.92 -13.58
C TYR A 96 10.54 9.99 -12.44
N ALA A 97 9.62 9.38 -11.70
CA ALA A 97 9.96 8.41 -10.66
C ALA A 97 10.72 7.21 -11.25
N LEU A 98 10.25 6.64 -12.36
CA LEU A 98 10.95 5.56 -13.08
C LEU A 98 12.33 5.99 -13.55
N HIS A 99 12.46 7.20 -14.09
CA HIS A 99 13.75 7.74 -14.53
C HIS A 99 14.75 7.80 -13.36
N VAL A 100 14.37 8.45 -12.27
CA VAL A 100 15.24 8.59 -11.09
C VAL A 100 15.62 7.23 -10.51
N LEU A 101 14.66 6.34 -10.30
CA LEU A 101 14.91 5.05 -9.67
C LEU A 101 15.76 4.14 -10.57
N CYS A 102 15.40 4.00 -11.84
CA CYS A 102 16.07 3.04 -12.71
C CYS A 102 17.39 3.57 -13.29
N TYR A 103 17.44 4.82 -13.76
CA TYR A 103 18.61 5.33 -14.46
C TYR A 103 19.60 6.06 -13.54
N GLU A 104 19.14 6.72 -12.48
CA GLU A 104 20.04 7.43 -11.58
C GLU A 104 20.42 6.58 -10.35
N ARG A 105 19.53 5.69 -9.90
CA ARG A 105 19.72 4.87 -8.68
C ARG A 105 19.99 3.40 -8.96
N GLY A 106 19.85 2.93 -10.20
CA GLY A 106 20.16 1.57 -10.60
C GLY A 106 19.15 0.51 -10.17
N PHE A 107 17.91 0.91 -9.81
CA PHE A 107 16.85 -0.05 -9.52
C PHE A 107 16.38 -0.78 -10.77
N THR A 108 15.96 -2.02 -10.62
CA THR A 108 15.30 -2.78 -11.69
C THR A 108 13.81 -2.52 -11.66
N ALA A 109 13.25 -2.10 -12.80
CA ALA A 109 11.81 -1.93 -12.91
C ALA A 109 11.11 -3.29 -12.95
N VAL A 110 10.08 -3.48 -12.12
CA VAL A 110 9.25 -4.68 -12.08
C VAL A 110 7.79 -4.28 -12.20
N ALA A 111 7.07 -4.90 -13.13
CA ALA A 111 5.62 -4.75 -13.26
C ALA A 111 4.94 -5.98 -12.62
N PRO A 112 4.44 -5.89 -11.39
CA PRO A 112 3.87 -7.02 -10.68
C PRO A 112 2.43 -7.32 -11.12
N PRO A 113 1.93 -8.56 -10.88
CA PRO A 113 0.51 -8.86 -11.04
C PRO A 113 -0.33 -8.06 -10.04
N VAL A 114 -1.50 -7.60 -10.49
CA VAL A 114 -2.45 -6.86 -9.64
C VAL A 114 -3.41 -7.76 -8.86
N LEU A 115 -3.47 -9.04 -9.20
CA LEU A 115 -4.26 -10.07 -8.52
C LEU A 115 -3.32 -11.08 -7.89
N VAL A 116 -3.52 -11.37 -6.61
CA VAL A 116 -2.68 -12.27 -5.82
C VAL A 116 -3.51 -13.25 -5.01
N ARG A 117 -2.91 -14.37 -4.62
CA ARG A 117 -3.53 -15.38 -3.75
C ARG A 117 -3.54 -14.92 -2.28
N ASP A 118 -4.39 -15.53 -1.46
CA ASP A 118 -4.45 -15.31 -0.01
C ASP A 118 -3.07 -15.49 0.66
N SER A 119 -2.26 -16.44 0.16
CA SER A 119 -0.92 -16.68 0.72
C SER A 119 0.03 -15.48 0.61
N ALA A 120 -0.08 -14.66 -0.44
CA ALA A 120 0.69 -13.43 -0.57
C ALA A 120 0.18 -12.34 0.39
N MET A 121 -1.14 -12.22 0.55
CA MET A 121 -1.75 -11.30 1.51
C MET A 121 -1.38 -11.66 2.96
N GLN A 122 -1.34 -12.96 3.28
CA GLN A 122 -0.92 -13.46 4.59
C GLN A 122 0.59 -13.25 4.83
N GLY A 123 1.42 -13.50 3.80
CA GLY A 123 2.86 -13.36 3.90
C GLY A 123 3.33 -11.92 4.16
N THR A 124 2.53 -10.95 3.78
CA THR A 124 2.79 -9.52 3.97
C THR A 124 1.99 -8.89 5.12
N GLY A 125 1.21 -9.70 5.85
CA GLY A 125 0.47 -9.25 7.02
C GLY A 125 -0.82 -8.47 6.73
N TYR A 126 -1.28 -8.45 5.47
CA TYR A 126 -2.60 -7.88 5.15
C TYR A 126 -3.74 -8.77 5.64
N PHE A 127 -3.51 -10.08 5.70
CA PHE A 127 -4.41 -11.04 6.30
C PHE A 127 -3.74 -11.73 7.51
N PRO A 128 -4.47 -11.99 8.58
CA PRO A 128 -5.87 -11.65 8.87
C PRO A 128 -6.04 -10.16 9.22
N GLY A 129 -7.27 -9.66 9.03
CA GLY A 129 -7.70 -8.33 9.47
C GLY A 129 -7.94 -7.31 8.35
N GLY A 130 -7.46 -7.56 7.13
CA GLY A 130 -7.66 -6.70 5.96
C GLY A 130 -8.73 -7.18 4.96
N GLU A 131 -9.41 -8.29 5.26
CA GLU A 131 -10.33 -8.95 4.33
C GLU A 131 -11.50 -8.06 3.92
N GLU A 132 -12.07 -7.32 4.87
CA GLU A 132 -13.21 -6.42 4.63
C GLU A 132 -12.85 -5.21 3.75
N GLN A 133 -11.57 -4.84 3.69
CA GLN A 133 -11.08 -3.72 2.88
C GLN A 133 -10.52 -4.18 1.53
N THR A 134 -10.51 -5.48 1.27
CA THR A 134 -9.92 -6.08 0.08
C THR A 134 -10.99 -6.42 -0.95
N TYR A 135 -10.81 -5.94 -2.19
CA TYR A 135 -11.61 -6.40 -3.31
C TYR A 135 -11.20 -7.83 -3.69
N ARG A 136 -12.15 -8.75 -3.70
CA ARG A 136 -11.92 -10.18 -3.95
C ARG A 136 -12.57 -10.62 -5.24
N VAL A 137 -11.96 -11.60 -5.90
CA VAL A 137 -12.50 -12.37 -7.02
C VAL A 137 -12.73 -13.80 -6.51
N PRO A 138 -13.89 -14.11 -5.93
CA PRO A 138 -14.11 -15.35 -5.20
C PRO A 138 -13.99 -16.59 -6.08
N GLU A 139 -14.43 -16.50 -7.34
CA GLU A 139 -14.43 -17.59 -8.31
C GLU A 139 -13.00 -18.10 -8.59
N ASP A 140 -12.01 -17.20 -8.56
CA ASP A 140 -10.61 -17.50 -8.84
C ASP A 140 -9.76 -17.64 -7.57
N GLY A 141 -10.32 -17.32 -6.40
CA GLY A 141 -9.60 -17.28 -5.13
C GLY A 141 -8.49 -16.23 -5.10
N LEU A 142 -8.72 -15.09 -5.78
CA LEU A 142 -7.76 -14.01 -5.93
C LEU A 142 -8.23 -12.73 -5.23
N ASN A 143 -7.27 -11.88 -4.88
CA ASN A 143 -7.47 -10.60 -4.24
C ASN A 143 -6.81 -9.50 -5.08
N LEU A 144 -7.50 -8.36 -5.22
CA LEU A 144 -6.92 -7.17 -5.82
C LEU A 144 -5.96 -6.52 -4.82
N ILE A 145 -4.74 -6.26 -5.25
CA ILE A 145 -3.75 -5.61 -4.39
C ILE A 145 -4.04 -4.12 -4.21
N GLY A 146 -3.80 -3.60 -3.01
CA GLY A 146 -3.79 -2.16 -2.74
C GLY A 146 -2.43 -1.50 -3.00
N THR A 147 -1.38 -2.30 -3.11
CA THR A 147 0.00 -1.86 -3.29
C THR A 147 0.84 -2.93 -3.98
N ALA A 148 1.87 -2.52 -4.71
CA ALA A 148 2.87 -3.42 -5.29
C ALA A 148 3.73 -4.14 -4.24
N GLU A 149 3.73 -3.69 -2.99
CA GLU A 149 4.44 -4.34 -1.88
C GLU A 149 4.10 -5.83 -1.77
N VAL A 150 2.82 -6.19 -1.85
CA VAL A 150 2.35 -7.56 -1.69
C VAL A 150 3.00 -8.53 -2.69
N PRO A 151 2.88 -8.33 -4.01
CA PRO A 151 3.51 -9.22 -4.97
C PRO A 151 5.04 -9.11 -4.98
N LEU A 152 5.64 -7.93 -4.75
CA LEU A 152 7.09 -7.77 -4.75
C LEU A 152 7.75 -8.44 -3.55
N THR A 153 7.19 -8.30 -2.34
CA THR A 153 7.67 -9.01 -1.15
C THR A 153 7.52 -10.53 -1.29
N SER A 154 6.48 -10.97 -2.01
CA SER A 154 6.23 -12.39 -2.27
C SER A 154 7.04 -12.95 -3.44
N TYR A 155 7.78 -12.12 -4.18
CA TYR A 155 8.44 -12.50 -5.43
C TYR A 155 9.41 -13.67 -5.25
N TYR A 156 10.19 -13.66 -4.18
CA TYR A 156 11.13 -14.74 -3.84
C TYR A 156 10.63 -15.65 -2.71
N ALA A 157 9.32 -15.65 -2.44
CA ALA A 157 8.77 -16.46 -1.36
C ALA A 157 9.07 -17.95 -1.54
N GLY A 158 9.70 -18.57 -0.53
CA GLY A 158 10.09 -19.98 -0.54
C GLY A 158 11.39 -20.27 -1.29
N GLU A 159 12.10 -19.27 -1.77
CA GLU A 159 13.41 -19.41 -2.40
C GLU A 159 14.55 -19.11 -1.42
N ILE A 160 15.72 -19.68 -1.68
CA ILE A 160 16.97 -19.36 -1.00
C ILE A 160 17.84 -18.62 -2.01
N LEU A 161 18.12 -17.35 -1.71
CA LEU A 161 18.91 -16.49 -2.60
C LEU A 161 20.41 -16.65 -2.28
N ASP A 162 21.24 -16.66 -3.31
CA ASP A 162 22.69 -16.58 -3.15
C ASP A 162 23.09 -15.13 -2.77
N GLU A 163 24.14 -14.99 -1.97
CA GLU A 163 24.67 -13.70 -1.54
C GLU A 163 24.96 -12.76 -2.73
N ALA A 164 25.42 -13.32 -3.85
CA ALA A 164 25.70 -12.55 -5.06
C ALA A 164 24.47 -11.93 -5.75
N GLN A 165 23.26 -12.36 -5.37
CA GLN A 165 22.00 -11.80 -5.88
C GLN A 165 21.51 -10.60 -5.06
N LEU A 166 22.14 -10.33 -3.91
CA LEU A 166 21.75 -9.24 -3.02
C LEU A 166 22.48 -7.94 -3.33
N PRO A 167 21.81 -6.78 -3.19
CA PRO A 167 20.38 -6.60 -2.89
C PRO A 167 19.47 -6.90 -4.09
N VAL A 168 18.24 -7.33 -3.84
CA VAL A 168 17.20 -7.60 -4.85
C VAL A 168 16.12 -6.53 -4.82
#